data_fd611cd2ef3b0e369d734c612b3e6126
#
_entry.id   fd611cd2ef3b0e369d734c612b3e6126
#
_cell.length_a   1.000
_cell.length_b   1.000
_cell.length_c   1.000
_cell.angle_alpha   90.00
_cell.angle_beta   90.00
_cell.angle_gamma   90.00
#
_symmetry.space_group_name_H-M   'P 1'
#
loop_
_entity.id
_entity.type
_entity.pdbx_description
1 polymer ?
#
loop_
_entity_poly.entity_id
_entity_poly.type
_entity_poly.pdbx_seq_one_letter_code
_entity_poly.pdbx_strand_id
1 'polypeptide(L)'
;MLFADINLLDADFAIKHHQWVGVRDGRIAYIGSVPPAPDVAATFGETYDGTGRLLMPALYNAHAHAPMTLLRGYAENLPLQRWLEEKCFPFEAKMTAEDCYWGTVLACAEMARFGVVSFSDMYYATEERARAVLEAGMKANMCEGLVAFEEKPYAEYPICAQMEALVRDWHGAADGRIRIDYNIHSEYLSTETVCRDILDIVRGTDLRLHIHLSETEKEVRECRERHGGMSPVAYFDSLGLFDVPVTAAHCVWVDEADLDLSLIHIS
;
A
#
# COMPACT_ATOMS: atom_id res chain seq x y z
N MET A 1 25.71 -4.27 -11.40
CA MET A 1 26.35 -3.08 -10.75
C MET A 1 27.11 -3.54 -9.53
N LEU A 2 28.34 -3.02 -9.34
CA LEU A 2 29.16 -3.26 -8.16
C LEU A 2 29.22 -1.96 -7.32
N PHE A 3 28.76 -2.00 -6.09
CA PHE A 3 28.93 -0.92 -5.12
C PHE A 3 30.26 -1.15 -4.40
N ALA A 4 31.21 -0.22 -4.55
CA ALA A 4 32.56 -0.32 -4.00
C ALA A 4 32.71 0.58 -2.77
N ASP A 5 33.34 0.07 -1.71
CA ASP A 5 33.65 0.82 -0.48
C ASP A 5 32.43 1.50 0.15
N ILE A 6 31.29 0.77 0.22
CA ILE A 6 30.01 1.32 0.74
C ILE A 6 29.76 0.83 2.16
N ASN A 7 29.11 1.64 2.99
CA ASN A 7 28.56 1.17 4.25
C ASN A 7 27.28 0.37 3.95
N LEU A 8 27.06 -0.74 4.63
CA LEU A 8 25.92 -1.63 4.45
C LEU A 8 25.14 -1.76 5.75
N LEU A 9 23.85 -1.49 5.73
CA LEU A 9 22.93 -1.86 6.80
C LEU A 9 22.57 -3.32 6.66
N ASP A 10 22.91 -4.15 7.63
CA ASP A 10 22.60 -5.57 7.63
C ASP A 10 21.24 -5.92 8.25
N ALA A 11 20.89 -7.21 8.30
CA ALA A 11 19.63 -7.70 8.82
C ALA A 11 19.46 -7.47 10.34
N ASP A 12 20.55 -7.28 11.07
CA ASP A 12 20.56 -7.00 12.50
C ASP A 12 20.55 -5.48 12.80
N PHE A 13 20.29 -4.66 11.76
CA PHE A 13 20.36 -3.21 11.81
C PHE A 13 21.75 -2.66 12.21
N ALA A 14 22.79 -3.44 12.02
CA ALA A 14 24.17 -3.01 12.23
C ALA A 14 24.79 -2.45 10.94
N ILE A 15 25.58 -1.39 11.08
CA ILE A 15 26.30 -0.80 9.93
C ILE A 15 27.64 -1.48 9.79
N LYS A 16 27.85 -2.18 8.65
CA LYS A 16 29.14 -2.74 8.24
C LYS A 16 29.82 -1.76 7.30
N HIS A 17 30.99 -1.26 7.74
CA HIS A 17 31.75 -0.29 6.98
C HIS A 17 32.58 -0.96 5.87
N HIS A 18 32.88 -0.20 4.80
CA HIS A 18 33.81 -0.56 3.75
C HIS A 18 33.48 -1.90 3.07
N GLN A 19 32.18 -2.08 2.71
CA GLN A 19 31.71 -3.30 2.05
C GLN A 19 31.72 -3.15 0.53
N TRP A 20 31.79 -4.29 -0.14
CA TRP A 20 31.60 -4.45 -1.58
C TRP A 20 30.31 -5.22 -1.80
N VAL A 21 29.37 -4.68 -2.59
CA VAL A 21 28.09 -5.32 -2.87
C VAL A 21 27.91 -5.42 -4.38
N GLY A 22 27.87 -6.63 -4.90
CA GLY A 22 27.64 -6.91 -6.33
C GLY A 22 26.20 -7.32 -6.59
N VAL A 23 25.54 -6.64 -7.53
CA VAL A 23 24.18 -6.94 -8.00
C VAL A 23 24.23 -7.38 -9.45
N ARG A 24 23.61 -8.53 -9.74
CA ARG A 24 23.50 -9.09 -11.09
C ARG A 24 22.11 -9.74 -11.24
N ASP A 25 21.48 -9.53 -12.37
CA ASP A 25 20.16 -10.10 -12.70
C ASP A 25 19.10 -9.80 -11.62
N GLY A 26 19.10 -8.56 -11.10
CA GLY A 26 18.17 -8.13 -10.05
C GLY A 26 18.39 -8.74 -8.66
N ARG A 27 19.51 -9.44 -8.45
CA ARG A 27 19.84 -10.11 -7.19
C ARG A 27 21.19 -9.69 -6.64
N ILE A 28 21.32 -9.64 -5.32
CA ILE A 28 22.61 -9.49 -4.64
C ILE A 28 23.37 -10.82 -4.81
N ALA A 29 24.49 -10.78 -5.52
CA ALA A 29 25.32 -11.95 -5.82
C ALA A 29 26.67 -11.93 -5.09
N TYR A 30 27.05 -10.80 -4.49
CA TYR A 30 28.26 -10.66 -3.70
C TYR A 30 28.06 -9.67 -2.55
N ILE A 31 28.51 -10.02 -1.37
CA ILE A 31 28.72 -9.13 -0.22
C ILE A 31 30.05 -9.51 0.43
N GLY A 32 30.94 -8.56 0.63
CA GLY A 32 32.21 -8.82 1.29
C GLY A 32 32.95 -7.55 1.73
N SER A 33 33.87 -7.71 2.67
CA SER A 33 34.74 -6.63 3.16
C SER A 33 36.00 -6.42 2.29
N VAL A 34 36.15 -7.22 1.24
CA VAL A 34 37.23 -7.11 0.26
C VAL A 34 36.65 -7.00 -1.15
N PRO A 35 37.35 -6.38 -2.10
CA PRO A 35 36.90 -6.39 -3.49
C PRO A 35 36.79 -7.82 -4.02
N PRO A 36 35.77 -8.13 -4.84
CA PRO A 36 35.70 -9.40 -5.54
C PRO A 36 36.91 -9.53 -6.52
N ALA A 37 37.30 -10.76 -6.85
CA ALA A 37 38.33 -10.99 -7.84
C ALA A 37 37.99 -10.30 -9.18
N PRO A 38 38.96 -9.83 -9.95
CA PRO A 38 38.75 -9.01 -11.15
C PRO A 38 37.78 -9.62 -12.18
N ASP A 39 37.83 -10.93 -12.38
CA ASP A 39 36.94 -11.68 -13.26
C ASP A 39 35.51 -11.71 -12.75
N VAL A 40 35.31 -11.82 -11.44
CA VAL A 40 34.00 -11.73 -10.78
C VAL A 40 33.49 -10.30 -10.81
N ALA A 41 34.33 -9.30 -10.50
CA ALA A 41 33.98 -7.90 -10.55
C ALA A 41 33.42 -7.47 -11.92
N ALA A 42 34.09 -7.94 -12.98
CA ALA A 42 33.68 -7.66 -14.36
C ALA A 42 32.26 -8.17 -14.69
N THR A 43 31.75 -9.18 -13.99
CA THR A 43 30.39 -9.70 -14.20
C THR A 43 29.29 -8.78 -13.70
N PHE A 44 29.62 -7.79 -12.86
CA PHE A 44 28.64 -6.84 -12.31
C PHE A 44 28.45 -5.60 -13.21
N GLY A 45 29.29 -5.40 -14.22
CA GLY A 45 29.23 -4.24 -15.11
C GLY A 45 29.80 -2.98 -14.44
N GLU A 46 28.99 -1.92 -14.37
CA GLU A 46 29.45 -0.65 -13.80
C GLU A 46 29.77 -0.75 -12.30
N THR A 47 30.79 0.01 -11.89
CA THR A 47 31.16 0.16 -10.49
C THR A 47 30.72 1.54 -9.99
N TYR A 48 29.98 1.54 -8.89
CA TYR A 48 29.57 2.74 -8.17
C TYR A 48 30.50 2.97 -6.98
N ASP A 49 31.09 4.15 -6.89
CA ASP A 49 31.87 4.57 -5.71
C ASP A 49 30.90 4.86 -4.53
N GLY A 50 30.93 3.99 -3.54
CA GLY A 50 30.06 4.05 -2.35
C GLY A 50 30.70 4.75 -1.17
N THR A 51 31.90 5.35 -1.32
CA THR A 51 32.62 6.03 -0.24
C THR A 51 31.72 7.05 0.48
N GLY A 52 31.55 6.90 1.79
CA GLY A 52 30.70 7.75 2.62
C GLY A 52 29.19 7.58 2.41
N ARG A 53 28.76 6.57 1.64
CA ARG A 53 27.36 6.24 1.40
C ARG A 53 26.92 5.05 2.23
N LEU A 54 25.60 4.92 2.42
CA LEU A 54 24.96 3.78 3.07
C LEU A 54 24.05 3.07 2.06
N LEU A 55 24.28 1.78 1.87
CA LEU A 55 23.36 0.89 1.18
C LEU A 55 22.45 0.22 2.21
N MET A 56 21.17 0.31 2.02
CA MET A 56 20.15 -0.26 2.90
C MET A 56 19.00 -0.83 2.08
N PRO A 57 18.15 -1.70 2.65
CA PRO A 57 16.91 -2.11 2.01
C PRO A 57 16.07 -0.88 1.65
N ALA A 58 15.42 -0.93 0.48
CA ALA A 58 14.54 0.14 0.05
C ALA A 58 13.30 0.26 0.96
N LEU A 59 12.69 1.43 0.97
CA LEU A 59 11.49 1.69 1.77
C LEU A 59 10.24 1.21 1.04
N TYR A 60 9.24 0.83 1.83
CA TYR A 60 7.90 0.45 1.38
C TYR A 60 6.89 1.40 2.02
N ASN A 61 6.02 2.01 1.21
CA ASN A 61 4.93 2.83 1.69
C ASN A 61 3.67 1.96 1.83
N ALA A 62 3.30 1.64 3.06
CA ALA A 62 2.22 0.70 3.34
C ALA A 62 0.81 1.27 3.05
N HIS A 63 0.66 2.60 2.91
CA HIS A 63 -0.62 3.23 2.60
C HIS A 63 -0.43 4.58 1.91
N ALA A 64 -1.14 4.76 0.81
CA ALA A 64 -1.14 5.99 0.03
C ALA A 64 -2.50 6.23 -0.65
N HIS A 65 -2.69 7.50 -1.05
CA HIS A 65 -3.68 7.98 -2.00
C HIS A 65 -2.88 8.74 -3.07
N ALA A 66 -2.17 8.00 -3.93
CA ALA A 66 -1.14 8.55 -4.81
C ALA A 66 -1.59 9.75 -5.66
N PRO A 67 -2.81 9.77 -6.28
CA PRO A 67 -3.29 10.93 -7.03
C PRO A 67 -3.43 12.21 -6.21
N MET A 68 -3.57 12.10 -4.87
CA MET A 68 -3.72 13.25 -3.98
C MET A 68 -2.45 14.11 -3.85
N THR A 69 -1.34 13.73 -4.48
CA THR A 69 -0.21 14.65 -4.68
C THR A 69 -0.64 15.96 -5.33
N LEU A 70 -1.71 15.94 -6.15
CA LEU A 70 -2.29 17.14 -6.76
C LEU A 70 -3.03 18.05 -5.76
N LEU A 71 -3.39 17.55 -4.58
CA LEU A 71 -4.08 18.29 -3.52
C LEU A 71 -3.12 18.87 -2.48
N ARG A 72 -1.81 18.73 -2.68
CA ARG A 72 -0.83 19.19 -1.71
C ARG A 72 -0.98 20.67 -1.40
N GLY A 73 -1.10 21.01 -0.11
CA GLY A 73 -1.31 22.38 0.36
C GLY A 73 -2.69 22.95 0.12
N TYR A 74 -3.62 22.18 -0.49
CA TYR A 74 -4.98 22.67 -0.82
C TYR A 74 -5.87 22.81 0.43
N ALA A 75 -5.71 21.94 1.41
CA ALA A 75 -6.62 21.88 2.55
C ALA A 75 -5.88 21.45 3.82
N GLU A 76 -5.12 22.38 4.43
CA GLU A 76 -4.34 22.12 5.63
C GLU A 76 -5.09 22.53 6.90
N ASN A 77 -4.72 21.90 8.03
CA ASN A 77 -5.17 22.26 9.38
C ASN A 77 -6.70 22.12 9.62
N LEU A 78 -7.35 21.16 8.95
CA LEU A 78 -8.76 20.84 9.17
C LEU A 78 -8.89 19.48 9.85
N PRO A 79 -9.88 19.31 10.76
CA PRO A 79 -10.28 17.97 11.22
C PRO A 79 -10.71 17.10 10.04
N LEU A 80 -10.49 15.76 10.13
CA LEU A 80 -10.66 14.82 9.02
C LEU A 80 -12.00 14.96 8.29
N GLN A 81 -13.13 14.97 9.01
CA GLN A 81 -14.45 15.06 8.39
C GLN A 81 -14.64 16.35 7.60
N ARG A 82 -14.24 17.49 8.17
CA ARG A 82 -14.30 18.79 7.46
C ARG A 82 -13.36 18.83 6.27
N TRP A 83 -12.17 18.21 6.41
CA TRP A 83 -11.22 18.09 5.32
C TRP A 83 -11.81 17.27 4.17
N LEU A 84 -12.42 16.12 4.47
CA LEU A 84 -13.09 15.29 3.47
C LEU A 84 -14.27 16.01 2.81
N GLU A 85 -15.25 16.47 3.60
CA GLU A 85 -16.53 16.97 3.11
C GLU A 85 -16.42 18.35 2.44
N GLU A 86 -15.61 19.24 3.01
CA GLU A 86 -15.52 20.63 2.54
C GLU A 86 -14.47 20.83 1.43
N LYS A 87 -13.49 19.92 1.33
CA LYS A 87 -12.33 20.08 0.46
C LYS A 87 -12.09 18.89 -0.47
N CYS A 88 -11.83 17.69 0.07
CA CYS A 88 -11.42 16.56 -0.76
C CYS A 88 -12.53 16.11 -1.70
N PHE A 89 -13.69 15.73 -1.20
CA PHE A 89 -14.78 15.25 -2.05
C PHE A 89 -15.21 16.25 -3.13
N PRO A 90 -15.36 17.59 -2.84
CA PRO A 90 -15.67 18.55 -3.91
C PRO A 90 -14.55 18.73 -4.95
N PHE A 91 -13.29 18.46 -4.57
CA PHE A 91 -12.17 18.47 -5.51
C PHE A 91 -12.16 17.18 -6.34
N GLU A 92 -12.21 16.04 -5.67
CA GLU A 92 -12.20 14.71 -6.29
C GLU A 92 -13.34 14.50 -7.29
N ALA A 93 -14.52 15.07 -7.01
CA ALA A 93 -15.65 15.06 -7.93
C ALA A 93 -15.37 15.75 -9.28
N LYS A 94 -14.27 16.50 -9.40
CA LYS A 94 -13.83 17.19 -10.63
C LYS A 94 -12.61 16.53 -11.24
N MET A 95 -11.95 15.63 -10.52
CA MET A 95 -10.78 14.90 -11.04
C MET A 95 -11.21 13.92 -12.13
N THR A 96 -10.41 13.87 -13.15
CA THR A 96 -10.54 12.89 -14.24
C THR A 96 -9.61 11.70 -14.03
N ALA A 97 -9.82 10.66 -14.79
CA ALA A 97 -8.90 9.52 -14.82
C ALA A 97 -7.47 9.94 -15.24
N GLU A 98 -7.35 10.93 -16.14
CA GLU A 98 -6.06 11.48 -16.54
C GLU A 98 -5.38 12.25 -15.39
N ASP A 99 -6.12 12.98 -14.58
CA ASP A 99 -5.56 13.62 -13.38
C ASP A 99 -5.03 12.57 -12.40
N CYS A 100 -5.76 11.46 -12.20
CA CYS A 100 -5.30 10.35 -11.37
C CYS A 100 -4.00 9.72 -11.90
N TYR A 101 -3.88 9.57 -13.22
CA TYR A 101 -2.64 9.12 -13.86
C TYR A 101 -1.48 10.07 -13.54
N TRP A 102 -1.60 11.37 -13.82
CA TRP A 102 -0.51 12.32 -13.59
C TRP A 102 -0.16 12.52 -12.13
N GLY A 103 -1.16 12.52 -11.24
CA GLY A 103 -0.93 12.56 -9.78
C GLY A 103 -0.15 11.33 -9.31
N THR A 104 -0.45 10.15 -9.86
CA THR A 104 0.30 8.92 -9.55
C THR A 104 1.72 8.94 -10.12
N VAL A 105 1.93 9.48 -11.33
CA VAL A 105 3.28 9.67 -11.90
C VAL A 105 4.12 10.56 -10.98
N LEU A 106 3.56 11.68 -10.50
CA LEU A 106 4.24 12.56 -9.55
C LEU A 106 4.56 11.84 -8.23
N ALA A 107 3.60 11.09 -7.69
CA ALA A 107 3.82 10.28 -6.48
C ALA A 107 4.96 9.27 -6.67
N CYS A 108 4.97 8.55 -7.79
CA CYS A 108 6.05 7.60 -8.12
C CYS A 108 7.41 8.29 -8.21
N ALA A 109 7.49 9.46 -8.85
CA ALA A 109 8.74 10.23 -8.95
C ALA A 109 9.27 10.66 -7.58
N GLU A 110 8.38 11.13 -6.70
CA GLU A 110 8.74 11.51 -5.33
C GLU A 110 9.17 10.30 -4.51
N MET A 111 8.40 9.21 -4.56
CA MET A 111 8.73 7.96 -3.87
C MET A 111 10.09 7.43 -4.30
N ALA A 112 10.36 7.37 -5.59
CA ALA A 112 11.65 6.94 -6.13
C ALA A 112 12.80 7.82 -5.64
N ARG A 113 12.61 9.16 -5.62
CA ARG A 113 13.58 10.12 -5.12
C ARG A 113 13.96 9.88 -3.65
N PHE A 114 13.02 9.42 -2.84
CA PHE A 114 13.20 9.18 -1.40
C PHE A 114 13.42 7.69 -1.05
N GLY A 115 13.70 6.85 -2.05
CA GLY A 115 14.07 5.46 -1.83
C GLY A 115 12.90 4.51 -1.55
N VAL A 116 11.67 4.93 -1.79
CA VAL A 116 10.49 4.07 -1.75
C VAL A 116 10.34 3.37 -3.09
N VAL A 117 10.26 2.04 -3.09
CA VAL A 117 10.19 1.22 -4.32
C VAL A 117 8.85 0.51 -4.50
N SER A 118 8.03 0.49 -3.47
CA SER A 118 6.71 -0.16 -3.47
C SER A 118 5.75 0.59 -2.57
N PHE A 119 4.48 0.61 -2.94
CA PHE A 119 3.44 1.23 -2.13
C PHE A 119 2.11 0.50 -2.23
N SER A 120 1.28 0.65 -1.21
CA SER A 120 -0.13 0.23 -1.22
C SER A 120 -0.99 1.47 -1.40
N ASP A 121 -1.87 1.45 -2.41
CA ASP A 121 -2.61 2.62 -2.85
C ASP A 121 -4.11 2.34 -2.94
N MET A 122 -4.89 3.17 -2.29
CA MET A 122 -6.34 3.13 -2.30
C MET A 122 -6.86 4.42 -2.92
N TYR A 123 -7.45 4.36 -4.11
CA TYR A 123 -8.04 5.53 -4.76
C TYR A 123 -8.93 5.11 -5.93
N TYR A 124 -9.42 6.09 -6.70
CA TYR A 124 -10.24 5.90 -7.91
C TYR A 124 -9.36 5.72 -9.16
N ALA A 125 -9.99 5.32 -10.27
CA ALA A 125 -9.34 5.17 -11.59
C ALA A 125 -8.11 4.24 -11.52
N THR A 126 -8.27 3.03 -10.97
CA THR A 126 -7.17 2.10 -10.72
C THR A 126 -6.44 1.70 -12.00
N GLU A 127 -7.11 1.61 -13.15
CA GLU A 127 -6.47 1.26 -14.42
C GLU A 127 -5.43 2.31 -14.83
N GLU A 128 -5.75 3.60 -14.77
CA GLU A 128 -4.83 4.68 -15.11
C GLU A 128 -3.68 4.79 -14.12
N ARG A 129 -3.96 4.56 -12.82
CA ARG A 129 -2.92 4.50 -11.79
C ARG A 129 -1.98 3.31 -12.02
N ALA A 130 -2.50 2.14 -12.37
CA ALA A 130 -1.70 0.96 -12.68
C ALA A 130 -0.79 1.19 -13.90
N ARG A 131 -1.31 1.89 -14.93
CA ARG A 131 -0.50 2.32 -16.07
C ARG A 131 0.63 3.26 -15.66
N ALA A 132 0.36 4.24 -14.81
CA ALA A 132 1.38 5.14 -14.27
C ALA A 132 2.47 4.40 -13.49
N VAL A 133 2.09 3.44 -12.65
CA VAL A 133 3.02 2.59 -11.88
C VAL A 133 3.87 1.72 -12.82
N LEU A 134 3.24 1.13 -13.86
CA LEU A 134 3.93 0.33 -14.87
C LEU A 134 5.01 1.14 -15.57
N GLU A 135 4.67 2.33 -16.05
CA GLU A 135 5.59 3.23 -16.77
C GLU A 135 6.69 3.78 -15.86
N ALA A 136 6.39 4.08 -14.60
CA ALA A 136 7.38 4.48 -13.60
C ALA A 136 8.33 3.36 -13.18
N GLY A 137 8.02 2.10 -13.50
CA GLY A 137 8.82 0.94 -13.10
C GLY A 137 8.74 0.57 -11.63
N MET A 138 7.79 1.10 -10.89
CA MET A 138 7.59 0.84 -9.47
C MET A 138 6.77 -0.43 -9.21
N LYS A 139 6.64 -0.78 -7.94
CA LYS A 139 5.74 -1.84 -7.46
C LYS A 139 4.58 -1.20 -6.72
N ALA A 140 3.38 -1.73 -6.89
CA ALA A 140 2.22 -1.31 -6.11
C ALA A 140 1.23 -2.45 -5.87
N ASN A 141 0.61 -2.44 -4.68
CA ASN A 141 -0.67 -3.05 -4.43
C ASN A 141 -1.72 -1.96 -4.54
N MET A 142 -2.76 -2.19 -5.34
CA MET A 142 -3.70 -1.13 -5.70
C MET A 142 -5.13 -1.63 -5.53
N CYS A 143 -6.00 -0.80 -5.00
CA CYS A 143 -7.43 -1.08 -4.97
C CYS A 143 -8.25 0.10 -5.47
N GLU A 144 -9.42 -0.19 -6.03
CA GLU A 144 -10.42 0.81 -6.37
C GLU A 144 -11.20 1.17 -5.11
N GLY A 145 -11.39 2.46 -4.85
CA GLY A 145 -12.11 2.94 -3.68
C GLY A 145 -13.61 2.60 -3.75
N LEU A 146 -14.12 1.86 -2.79
CA LEU A 146 -15.55 1.57 -2.64
C LEU A 146 -16.09 2.25 -1.39
N VAL A 147 -17.15 3.04 -1.59
CA VAL A 147 -18.01 3.55 -0.53
C VAL A 147 -19.41 2.94 -0.70
N ALA A 148 -19.91 2.23 0.30
CA ALA A 148 -21.16 1.49 0.25
C ALA A 148 -22.06 1.90 1.43
N PHE A 149 -23.06 2.74 1.15
CA PHE A 149 -24.05 3.18 2.14
C PHE A 149 -25.36 2.39 2.11
N GLU A 150 -25.62 1.69 0.99
CA GLU A 150 -26.85 0.92 0.82
C GLU A 150 -26.63 -0.52 1.25
N GLU A 151 -27.55 -1.07 2.04
CA GLU A 151 -27.53 -2.49 2.42
C GLU A 151 -28.04 -3.34 1.24
N LYS A 152 -27.09 -3.79 0.40
CA LYS A 152 -27.33 -4.66 -0.75
C LYS A 152 -26.09 -5.50 -1.05
N PRO A 153 -26.24 -6.63 -1.79
CA PRO A 153 -25.11 -7.46 -2.20
C PRO A 153 -24.04 -6.67 -2.97
N TYR A 154 -22.77 -7.00 -2.75
CA TYR A 154 -21.65 -6.38 -3.46
C TYR A 154 -21.78 -6.51 -4.98
N ALA A 155 -22.33 -7.63 -5.47
CA ALA A 155 -22.55 -7.87 -6.90
C ALA A 155 -23.53 -6.86 -7.57
N GLU A 156 -24.34 -6.14 -6.80
CA GLU A 156 -25.25 -5.11 -7.30
C GLU A 156 -24.58 -3.71 -7.40
N TYR A 157 -23.36 -3.57 -6.91
CA TYR A 157 -22.59 -2.33 -7.09
C TYR A 157 -21.85 -2.37 -8.43
N PRO A 158 -21.88 -1.27 -9.21
CA PRO A 158 -21.19 -1.20 -10.50
C PRO A 158 -19.69 -1.49 -10.41
N ILE A 159 -19.07 -1.19 -9.28
CA ILE A 159 -17.66 -1.43 -9.02
C ILE A 159 -17.30 -2.92 -9.02
N CYS A 160 -18.25 -3.83 -8.76
CA CYS A 160 -17.99 -5.28 -8.78
C CYS A 160 -17.42 -5.73 -10.12
N ALA A 161 -18.10 -5.41 -11.23
CA ALA A 161 -17.63 -5.76 -12.56
C ALA A 161 -16.31 -5.08 -12.92
N GLN A 162 -16.11 -3.85 -12.46
CA GLN A 162 -14.84 -3.12 -12.64
C GLN A 162 -13.69 -3.82 -11.90
N MET A 163 -13.91 -4.23 -10.64
CA MET A 163 -12.91 -4.95 -9.86
C MET A 163 -12.55 -6.31 -10.46
N GLU A 164 -13.54 -7.06 -10.95
CA GLU A 164 -13.29 -8.31 -11.68
C GLU A 164 -12.39 -8.10 -12.91
N ALA A 165 -12.66 -7.03 -13.67
CA ALA A 165 -11.83 -6.66 -14.81
C ALA A 165 -10.41 -6.26 -14.38
N LEU A 166 -10.27 -5.45 -13.33
CA LEU A 166 -8.96 -5.03 -12.81
C LEU A 166 -8.14 -6.24 -12.33
N VAL A 167 -8.74 -7.16 -11.59
CA VAL A 167 -8.06 -8.39 -11.16
C VAL A 167 -7.61 -9.20 -12.37
N ARG A 168 -8.50 -9.44 -13.33
CA ARG A 168 -8.17 -10.23 -14.53
C ARG A 168 -7.03 -9.62 -15.35
N ASP A 169 -7.02 -8.29 -15.50
CA ASP A 169 -6.15 -7.61 -16.47
C ASP A 169 -4.84 -7.09 -15.83
N TRP A 170 -4.85 -6.81 -14.53
CA TRP A 170 -3.72 -6.16 -13.85
C TRP A 170 -3.11 -6.94 -12.68
N HIS A 171 -3.83 -7.91 -12.07
CA HIS A 171 -3.23 -8.65 -10.96
C HIS A 171 -2.10 -9.54 -11.43
N GLY A 172 -0.90 -9.34 -10.88
CA GLY A 172 0.33 -10.03 -11.30
C GLY A 172 1.00 -9.40 -12.55
N ALA A 173 0.49 -8.33 -13.10
CA ALA A 173 1.08 -7.66 -14.24
C ALA A 173 2.51 -7.16 -13.97
N ALA A 174 3.28 -6.93 -15.04
CA ALA A 174 4.67 -6.47 -14.98
C ALA A 174 5.57 -7.39 -14.13
N ASP A 175 5.49 -8.69 -14.35
CA ASP A 175 6.24 -9.72 -13.60
C ASP A 175 5.95 -9.66 -12.08
N GLY A 176 4.68 -9.45 -11.71
CA GLY A 176 4.22 -9.39 -10.33
C GLY A 176 4.48 -8.06 -9.61
N ARG A 177 4.88 -7.01 -10.32
CA ARG A 177 5.09 -5.68 -9.73
C ARG A 177 3.80 -4.95 -9.42
N ILE A 178 2.71 -5.25 -10.14
CA ILE A 178 1.38 -4.69 -9.91
C ILE A 178 0.50 -5.80 -9.36
N ARG A 179 -0.13 -5.54 -8.22
CA ARG A 179 -1.14 -6.40 -7.60
C ARG A 179 -2.41 -5.60 -7.36
N ILE A 180 -3.53 -6.25 -7.53
CA ILE A 180 -4.83 -5.67 -7.22
C ILE A 180 -5.31 -6.27 -5.91
N ASP A 181 -5.64 -5.40 -4.97
CA ASP A 181 -6.25 -5.74 -3.70
C ASP A 181 -7.74 -5.37 -3.73
N TYR A 182 -8.59 -6.07 -2.98
CA TYR A 182 -9.94 -5.60 -2.70
C TYR A 182 -9.92 -4.55 -1.60
N ASN A 183 -10.99 -3.76 -1.55
CA ASN A 183 -11.14 -2.68 -0.58
C ASN A 183 -12.42 -2.85 0.24
N ILE A 184 -12.28 -2.71 1.55
CA ILE A 184 -13.34 -2.32 2.46
C ILE A 184 -12.89 -0.95 2.97
N HIS A 185 -13.58 0.14 2.60
CA HIS A 185 -13.05 1.49 2.86
C HIS A 185 -12.79 1.70 4.36
N SER A 186 -13.84 1.61 5.15
CA SER A 186 -13.83 1.74 6.61
C SER A 186 -15.14 1.18 7.18
N GLU A 187 -15.24 1.09 8.50
CA GLU A 187 -16.46 0.59 9.16
C GLU A 187 -17.70 1.45 8.82
N TYR A 188 -17.55 2.77 8.83
CA TYR A 188 -18.66 3.71 8.62
C TYR A 188 -18.97 4.00 7.14
N LEU A 189 -18.18 3.50 6.21
CA LEU A 189 -18.38 3.64 4.76
C LEU A 189 -18.63 2.29 4.07
N SER A 190 -18.96 1.25 4.84
CA SER A 190 -19.25 -0.09 4.31
C SER A 190 -20.40 -0.72 5.08
N THR A 191 -21.15 -1.60 4.43
CA THR A 191 -22.22 -2.39 5.07
C THR A 191 -21.71 -3.78 5.41
N GLU A 192 -22.36 -4.45 6.38
CA GLU A 192 -21.99 -5.82 6.76
C GLU A 192 -22.08 -6.78 5.59
N THR A 193 -23.15 -6.70 4.77
CA THR A 193 -23.32 -7.55 3.58
C THR A 193 -22.17 -7.38 2.61
N VAL A 194 -21.79 -6.15 2.27
CA VAL A 194 -20.65 -5.87 1.37
C VAL A 194 -19.34 -6.39 1.96
N CYS A 195 -19.12 -6.23 3.26
CA CYS A 195 -17.91 -6.75 3.92
C CYS A 195 -17.82 -8.27 3.79
N ARG A 196 -18.91 -9.00 4.09
CA ARG A 196 -18.94 -10.45 3.98
C ARG A 196 -18.76 -10.94 2.54
N ASP A 197 -19.43 -10.32 1.59
CA ASP A 197 -19.31 -10.67 0.16
C ASP A 197 -17.86 -10.49 -0.34
N ILE A 198 -17.19 -9.39 0.02
CA ILE A 198 -15.80 -9.14 -0.33
C ILE A 198 -14.86 -10.15 0.35
N LEU A 199 -15.08 -10.45 1.63
CA LEU A 199 -14.30 -11.47 2.34
C LEU A 199 -14.44 -12.85 1.69
N ASP A 200 -15.62 -13.22 1.24
CA ASP A 200 -15.84 -14.49 0.54
C ASP A 200 -15.15 -14.53 -0.83
N ILE A 201 -15.07 -13.40 -1.55
CA ILE A 201 -14.32 -13.29 -2.80
C ILE A 201 -12.82 -13.48 -2.57
N VAL A 202 -12.28 -12.86 -1.53
CA VAL A 202 -10.83 -12.88 -1.25
C VAL A 202 -10.39 -14.22 -0.65
N ARG A 203 -11.26 -14.87 0.14
CA ARG A 203 -10.94 -16.11 0.85
C ARG A 203 -10.51 -17.23 -0.10
N GLY A 204 -9.36 -17.82 0.17
CA GLY A 204 -8.82 -18.92 -0.63
C GLY A 204 -8.18 -18.51 -1.96
N THR A 205 -7.98 -17.20 -2.18
CA THR A 205 -7.26 -16.65 -3.33
C THR A 205 -5.90 -16.09 -2.89
N ASP A 206 -5.13 -15.54 -3.82
CA ASP A 206 -3.90 -14.76 -3.53
C ASP A 206 -4.16 -13.25 -3.46
N LEU A 207 -5.42 -12.85 -3.46
CA LEU A 207 -5.86 -11.48 -3.29
C LEU A 207 -5.77 -11.06 -1.81
N ARG A 208 -5.75 -9.76 -1.57
CA ARG A 208 -5.66 -9.16 -0.25
C ARG A 208 -6.74 -8.11 -0.06
N LEU A 209 -6.92 -7.68 1.18
CA LEU A 209 -7.76 -6.55 1.53
C LEU A 209 -6.92 -5.34 1.92
N HIS A 210 -7.43 -4.16 1.59
CA HIS A 210 -6.92 -2.88 2.08
C HIS A 210 -8.07 -2.12 2.75
N ILE A 211 -7.85 -1.65 4.00
CA ILE A 211 -8.87 -1.01 4.83
C ILE A 211 -8.28 0.16 5.64
N HIS A 212 -9.06 1.24 5.85
CA HIS A 212 -8.77 2.22 6.90
C HIS A 212 -9.39 1.72 8.19
N LEU A 213 -8.60 1.61 9.24
CA LEU A 213 -9.02 0.98 10.49
C LEU A 213 -8.62 1.81 11.70
N SER A 214 -9.60 2.15 12.53
CA SER A 214 -9.39 2.89 13.79
C SER A 214 -8.53 4.15 13.62
N GLU A 215 -8.82 4.94 12.59
CA GLU A 215 -8.07 6.15 12.26
C GLU A 215 -8.33 7.28 13.25
N THR A 216 -9.60 7.46 13.66
CA THR A 216 -10.00 8.56 14.52
C THR A 216 -10.74 8.08 15.77
N GLU A 217 -10.65 8.89 16.85
CA GLU A 217 -11.43 8.65 18.07
C GLU A 217 -12.95 8.62 17.79
N LYS A 218 -13.39 9.48 16.88
CA LYS A 218 -14.80 9.54 16.47
C LYS A 218 -15.24 8.21 15.85
N GLU A 219 -14.48 7.67 14.93
CA GLU A 219 -14.76 6.37 14.31
C GLU A 219 -14.92 5.28 15.36
N VAL A 220 -13.95 5.15 16.28
CA VAL A 220 -13.98 4.10 17.32
C VAL A 220 -15.17 4.27 18.25
N ARG A 221 -15.45 5.50 18.70
CA ARG A 221 -16.59 5.78 19.56
C ARG A 221 -17.92 5.43 18.89
N GLU A 222 -18.13 5.90 17.66
CA GLU A 222 -19.36 5.69 16.91
C GLU A 222 -19.53 4.22 16.48
N CYS A 223 -18.45 3.52 16.17
CA CYS A 223 -18.47 2.08 15.93
C CYS A 223 -18.95 1.31 17.17
N ARG A 224 -18.43 1.65 18.36
CA ARG A 224 -18.90 1.05 19.63
C ARG A 224 -20.37 1.29 19.88
N GLU A 225 -20.87 2.48 19.53
CA GLU A 225 -22.32 2.80 19.65
C GLU A 225 -23.17 1.95 18.69
N ARG A 226 -22.72 1.76 17.45
CA ARG A 226 -23.43 0.96 16.42
C ARG A 226 -23.40 -0.53 16.68
N HIS A 227 -22.27 -1.04 17.17
CA HIS A 227 -21.97 -2.48 17.26
C HIS A 227 -21.85 -3.00 18.71
N GLY A 228 -22.68 -2.48 19.63
CA GLY A 228 -22.81 -3.06 20.98
C GLY A 228 -21.53 -3.03 21.82
N GLY A 229 -20.69 -2.03 21.63
CA GLY A 229 -19.44 -1.83 22.37
C GLY A 229 -18.18 -2.35 21.66
N MET A 230 -18.31 -2.99 20.50
CA MET A 230 -17.16 -3.46 19.73
C MET A 230 -16.35 -2.30 19.14
N SER A 231 -15.03 -2.41 19.20
CA SER A 231 -14.13 -1.55 18.42
C SER A 231 -14.23 -1.87 16.92
N PRO A 232 -13.74 -1.01 16.01
CA PRO A 232 -13.65 -1.36 14.59
C PRO A 232 -12.89 -2.67 14.35
N VAL A 233 -11.81 -2.92 15.07
CA VAL A 233 -11.03 -4.17 15.00
C VAL A 233 -11.89 -5.36 15.40
N ALA A 234 -12.53 -5.32 16.59
CA ALA A 234 -13.38 -6.40 17.07
C ALA A 234 -14.61 -6.64 16.18
N TYR A 235 -15.20 -5.57 15.62
CA TYR A 235 -16.29 -5.69 14.67
C TYR A 235 -15.86 -6.45 13.41
N PHE A 236 -14.76 -6.03 12.79
CA PHE A 236 -14.26 -6.68 11.59
C PHE A 236 -13.74 -8.10 11.84
N ASP A 237 -13.15 -8.37 13.01
CA ASP A 237 -12.80 -9.72 13.43
C ASP A 237 -14.04 -10.63 13.48
N SER A 238 -15.16 -10.12 14.01
CA SER A 238 -16.44 -10.85 14.05
C SER A 238 -17.00 -11.19 12.67
N LEU A 239 -16.57 -10.46 11.63
CA LEU A 239 -16.91 -10.73 10.23
C LEU A 239 -15.91 -11.68 9.55
N GLY A 240 -14.77 -11.97 10.17
CA GLY A 240 -13.72 -12.81 9.60
C GLY A 240 -12.68 -12.03 8.78
N LEU A 241 -12.49 -10.72 9.05
CA LEU A 241 -11.53 -9.89 8.32
C LEU A 241 -10.09 -10.47 8.41
N PHE A 242 -9.71 -10.97 9.57
CA PHE A 242 -8.36 -11.48 9.80
C PHE A 242 -8.14 -12.91 9.32
N ASP A 243 -9.16 -13.57 8.77
CA ASP A 243 -9.02 -14.88 8.08
C ASP A 243 -8.36 -14.75 6.70
N VAL A 244 -8.16 -13.53 6.21
CA VAL A 244 -7.54 -13.22 4.92
C VAL A 244 -6.39 -12.23 5.09
N PRO A 245 -5.44 -12.14 4.15
CA PRO A 245 -4.38 -11.14 4.23
C PRO A 245 -4.93 -9.72 4.15
N VAL A 246 -4.65 -8.88 5.15
CA VAL A 246 -5.15 -7.51 5.26
C VAL A 246 -4.00 -6.52 5.38
N THR A 247 -4.12 -5.39 4.67
CA THR A 247 -3.36 -4.17 4.95
C THR A 247 -4.30 -3.20 5.67
N ALA A 248 -4.13 -3.05 6.97
CA ALA A 248 -4.87 -2.12 7.80
C ALA A 248 -4.12 -0.79 7.90
N ALA A 249 -4.67 0.25 7.29
CA ALA A 249 -4.11 1.59 7.36
C ALA A 249 -4.50 2.29 8.66
N HIS A 250 -3.62 3.18 9.13
CA HIS A 250 -3.75 4.02 10.33
C HIS A 250 -3.57 3.27 11.65
N CYS A 251 -4.56 2.53 12.14
CA CYS A 251 -4.55 1.84 13.44
C CYS A 251 -4.12 2.74 14.61
N VAL A 252 -4.56 4.02 14.61
CA VAL A 252 -4.14 5.04 15.59
C VAL A 252 -4.86 4.86 16.92
N TRP A 253 -6.15 4.52 16.86
CA TRP A 253 -7.03 4.39 18.02
C TRP A 253 -7.35 2.92 18.31
N VAL A 254 -6.31 2.09 18.44
CA VAL A 254 -6.39 0.68 18.84
C VAL A 254 -5.98 0.54 20.30
N ASP A 255 -6.57 -0.41 21.00
CA ASP A 255 -6.20 -0.77 22.36
C ASP A 255 -5.48 -2.14 22.43
N GLU A 256 -5.09 -2.58 23.63
CA GLU A 256 -4.37 -3.85 23.81
C GLU A 256 -5.20 -5.05 23.35
N ALA A 257 -6.53 -5.01 23.56
CA ALA A 257 -7.40 -6.10 23.12
C ALA A 257 -7.48 -6.16 21.57
N ASP A 258 -7.48 -5.01 20.90
CA ASP A 258 -7.42 -4.93 19.45
C ASP A 258 -6.10 -5.49 18.89
N LEU A 259 -4.98 -5.19 19.56
CA LEU A 259 -3.66 -5.72 19.18
C LEU A 259 -3.59 -7.23 19.38
N ASP A 260 -4.15 -7.75 20.47
CA ASP A 260 -4.20 -9.19 20.73
C ASP A 260 -4.98 -9.93 19.64
N LEU A 261 -6.09 -9.38 19.15
CA LEU A 261 -6.84 -9.94 18.02
C LEU A 261 -5.98 -10.01 16.77
N SER A 262 -5.23 -8.96 16.46
CA SER A 262 -4.36 -8.93 15.28
C SER A 262 -3.20 -9.92 15.36
N LEU A 263 -2.63 -10.13 16.55
CA LEU A 263 -1.50 -11.04 16.77
C LEU A 263 -1.88 -12.52 16.65
N ILE A 264 -3.12 -12.89 16.93
CA ILE A 264 -3.61 -14.28 16.76
C ILE A 264 -3.52 -14.73 15.30
N HIS A 265 -3.59 -13.81 14.35
CA HIS A 265 -3.64 -14.08 12.91
C HIS A 265 -2.29 -13.86 12.20
N ILE A 266 -1.23 -13.43 12.90
CA ILE A 266 0.13 -13.34 12.38
C ILE A 266 0.81 -14.70 12.56
N SER A 267 0.76 -15.53 11.54
CA SER A 267 1.53 -16.78 11.45
C SER A 267 2.67 -16.67 10.47
#